data_4560e983f07a1e0c88ad88f8fd66d118
#
_entry.id   4560e983f07a1e0c88ad88f8fd66d118
#
_cell.length_a   1.000
_cell.length_b   1.000
_cell.length_c   1.000
_cell.angle_alpha   90.00
_cell.angle_beta   90.00
_cell.angle_gamma   90.00
#
_symmetry.space_group_name_H-M   'P 1'
#
loop_
_entity.id
_entity.type
_entity.pdbx_description
1 polymer ?
#
loop_
_entity_poly.entity_id
_entity_poly.type
_entity_poly.pdbx_seq_one_letter_code
_entity_poly.pdbx_strand_id
1 'polypeptide(L)'
;MAAAPQFSTDRFALKLGLFYAAYFFFGGVQLPFFPLWLEARGLDARTIGMVIAVPTLMRIVATPLITHAADRHRALKATLAIGSVVGLLGMTVVGLADGPVAILAAFTVAMVALSPMLSLSDAYALSGLGARGRSYGPVRLWGSVAFIAGNVGAGFILEAIAPGHLIWLIVFALIRSRPAI
;
A
#
# COMPACT_ATOMS: atom_id res chain seq x y z
N MET A 1 0.82 -38.28 15.46
CA MET A 1 1.13 -38.18 14.02
C MET A 1 0.67 -36.82 13.55
N ALA A 2 1.59 -35.90 13.33
CA ALA A 2 1.28 -34.58 12.78
C ALA A 2 1.00 -34.76 11.29
N ALA A 3 -0.22 -34.39 10.84
CA ALA A 3 -0.57 -34.41 9.43
C ALA A 3 0.35 -33.45 8.66
N ALA A 4 1.01 -33.92 7.62
CA ALA A 4 1.82 -33.11 6.73
C ALA A 4 0.96 -32.00 6.15
N PRO A 5 1.51 -30.77 5.98
CA PRO A 5 0.77 -29.66 5.41
C PRO A 5 0.37 -30.01 3.99
N GLN A 6 -0.92 -30.20 3.77
CA GLN A 6 -1.48 -30.37 2.43
C GLN A 6 -1.38 -29.04 1.72
N PHE A 7 -0.38 -28.88 0.86
CA PHE A 7 -0.26 -27.79 -0.11
C PHE A 7 -1.28 -27.99 -1.25
N SER A 8 -2.57 -28.04 -0.92
CA SER A 8 -3.57 -27.79 -1.94
C SER A 8 -3.47 -26.31 -2.29
N THR A 9 -3.26 -26.02 -3.56
CA THR A 9 -3.17 -24.65 -4.09
C THR A 9 -4.54 -23.99 -3.93
N ASP A 10 -4.83 -23.49 -2.74
CA ASP A 10 -6.05 -22.74 -2.48
C ASP A 10 -5.90 -21.39 -3.18
N ARG A 11 -6.65 -21.23 -4.27
CA ARG A 11 -6.67 -19.98 -5.07
C ARG A 11 -6.94 -18.77 -4.21
N PHE A 12 -7.67 -18.92 -3.10
CA PHE A 12 -7.95 -17.84 -2.17
C PHE A 12 -6.67 -17.42 -1.42
N ALA A 13 -5.94 -18.36 -0.83
CA ALA A 13 -4.70 -18.08 -0.12
C ALA A 13 -3.62 -17.51 -1.06
N LEU A 14 -3.53 -18.03 -2.29
CA LEU A 14 -2.60 -17.50 -3.30
C LEU A 14 -2.93 -16.06 -3.69
N LYS A 15 -4.19 -15.77 -4.01
CA LYS A 15 -4.63 -14.40 -4.35
C LYS A 15 -4.37 -13.42 -3.23
N LEU A 16 -4.64 -13.83 -1.99
CA LEU A 16 -4.41 -13.03 -0.81
C LEU A 16 -2.92 -12.80 -0.57
N GLY A 17 -2.08 -13.82 -0.73
CA GLY A 17 -0.61 -13.70 -0.67
C GLY A 17 -0.06 -12.74 -1.73
N LEU A 18 -0.56 -12.81 -2.97
CA LEU A 18 -0.19 -11.90 -4.05
C LEU A 18 -0.62 -10.44 -3.74
N PHE A 19 -1.81 -10.25 -3.17
CA PHE A 19 -2.25 -8.93 -2.73
C PHE A 19 -1.31 -8.37 -1.64
N TYR A 20 -1.00 -9.15 -0.59
CA TYR A 20 -0.06 -8.71 0.43
C TYR A 20 1.33 -8.42 -0.15
N ALA A 21 1.82 -9.31 -1.00
CA ALA A 21 3.11 -9.09 -1.66
C ALA A 21 3.13 -7.78 -2.44
N ALA A 22 2.12 -7.51 -3.25
CA ALA A 22 2.04 -6.28 -4.05
C ALA A 22 1.86 -5.02 -3.18
N TYR A 23 1.00 -5.06 -2.16
CA TYR A 23 0.77 -3.94 -1.25
C TYR A 23 2.02 -3.60 -0.42
N PHE A 24 2.70 -4.62 0.10
CA PHE A 24 3.92 -4.42 0.87
C PHE A 24 5.13 -4.08 0.01
N PHE A 25 5.20 -4.57 -1.21
CA PHE A 25 6.20 -4.14 -2.19
C PHE A 25 6.08 -2.63 -2.45
N PHE A 26 4.85 -2.14 -2.70
CA PHE A 26 4.59 -0.70 -2.80
C PHE A 26 5.09 0.05 -1.54
N GLY A 27 4.75 -0.43 -0.34
CA GLY A 27 5.22 0.17 0.92
C GLY A 27 6.75 0.16 1.05
N GLY A 28 7.41 -0.92 0.64
CA GLY A 28 8.87 -1.07 0.65
C GLY A 28 9.58 -0.09 -0.27
N VAL A 29 8.95 0.29 -1.38
CA VAL A 29 9.46 1.34 -2.28
C VAL A 29 9.09 2.73 -1.76
N GLN A 30 7.83 2.95 -1.38
CA GLN A 30 7.32 4.27 -1.05
C GLN A 30 7.90 4.84 0.25
N LEU A 31 7.94 4.05 1.33
CA LEU A 31 8.33 4.57 2.64
C LEU A 31 9.75 5.15 2.69
N PRO A 32 10.80 4.44 2.23
CA PRO A 32 12.17 4.96 2.32
C PRO A 32 12.51 5.96 1.22
N PHE A 33 11.91 5.85 0.04
CA PHE A 33 12.37 6.61 -1.14
C PHE A 33 11.49 7.80 -1.51
N PHE A 34 10.27 7.91 -0.97
CA PHE A 34 9.43 9.06 -1.22
C PHE A 34 10.01 10.38 -0.68
N PRO A 35 10.63 10.42 0.53
CA PRO A 35 11.34 11.61 0.99
C PRO A 35 12.47 12.05 0.05
N LEU A 36 13.22 11.09 -0.49
CA LEU A 36 14.31 11.35 -1.44
C LEU A 36 13.78 11.95 -2.76
N TRP A 37 12.62 11.47 -3.23
CA TRP A 37 11.95 12.06 -4.39
C TRP A 37 11.50 13.50 -4.12
N LEU A 38 10.97 13.79 -2.93
CA LEU A 38 10.57 15.16 -2.54
C LEU A 38 11.78 16.10 -2.49
N GLU A 39 12.91 15.63 -1.99
CA GLU A 39 14.18 16.37 -1.98
C GLU A 39 14.66 16.66 -3.41
N ALA A 40 14.61 15.68 -4.31
CA ALA A 40 14.93 15.84 -5.71
C ALA A 40 13.99 16.81 -6.46
N ARG A 41 12.77 17.05 -5.92
CA ARG A 41 11.83 18.09 -6.39
C ARG A 41 12.12 19.47 -5.79
N GLY A 42 13.19 19.62 -5.02
CA GLY A 42 13.65 20.87 -4.43
C GLY A 42 12.89 21.30 -3.16
N LEU A 43 12.17 20.37 -2.50
CA LEU A 43 11.50 20.67 -1.25
C LEU A 43 12.52 20.67 -0.09
N ASP A 44 12.41 21.66 0.79
CA ASP A 44 13.21 21.72 2.01
C ASP A 44 12.75 20.69 3.06
N ALA A 45 13.60 20.40 4.03
CA ALA A 45 13.35 19.39 5.05
C ALA A 45 12.06 19.64 5.86
N ARG A 46 11.71 20.92 6.11
CA ARG A 46 10.48 21.29 6.82
C ARG A 46 9.25 20.92 6.00
N THR A 47 9.25 21.25 4.72
CA THR A 47 8.15 20.93 3.80
C THR A 47 8.02 19.43 3.59
N ILE A 48 9.12 18.69 3.46
CA ILE A 48 9.13 17.22 3.40
C ILE A 48 8.48 16.64 4.67
N GLY A 49 8.88 17.16 5.83
CA GLY A 49 8.27 16.74 7.12
C GLY A 49 6.75 16.97 7.14
N MET A 50 6.27 18.10 6.64
CA MET A 50 4.82 18.37 6.55
C MET A 50 4.10 17.44 5.58
N VAL A 51 4.69 17.19 4.41
CA VAL A 51 4.11 16.28 3.39
C VAL A 51 3.96 14.87 3.94
N ILE A 52 4.84 14.42 4.83
CA ILE A 52 4.76 13.09 5.44
C ILE A 52 3.85 13.09 6.68
N ALA A 53 3.94 14.12 7.52
CA ALA A 53 3.22 14.17 8.80
C ALA A 53 1.71 14.40 8.62
N VAL A 54 1.30 15.30 7.75
CA VAL A 54 -0.13 15.66 7.58
C VAL A 54 -0.96 14.45 7.15
N PRO A 55 -0.60 13.67 6.11
CA PRO A 55 -1.34 12.46 5.76
C PRO A 55 -1.36 11.43 6.88
N THR A 56 -0.25 11.31 7.61
CA THR A 56 -0.15 10.37 8.74
C THR A 56 -1.14 10.71 9.85
N LEU A 57 -1.26 11.99 10.21
CA LEU A 57 -2.25 12.47 11.18
C LEU A 57 -3.69 12.28 10.67
N MET A 58 -3.93 12.62 9.40
CA MET A 58 -5.25 12.44 8.79
C MET A 58 -5.71 10.98 8.80
N ARG A 59 -4.80 10.03 8.60
CA ARG A 59 -5.10 8.59 8.63
C ARG A 59 -5.57 8.11 10.00
N ILE A 60 -5.12 8.72 11.10
CA ILE A 60 -5.54 8.35 12.46
C ILE A 60 -7.06 8.47 12.61
N VAL A 61 -7.64 9.51 12.03
CA VAL A 61 -9.08 9.76 12.07
C VAL A 61 -9.80 9.08 10.91
N ALA A 62 -9.26 9.18 9.71
CA ALA A 62 -9.90 8.69 8.49
C ALA A 62 -10.02 7.16 8.46
N THR A 63 -8.99 6.43 8.91
CA THR A 63 -9.01 4.95 8.88
C THR A 63 -10.18 4.36 9.66
N PRO A 64 -10.41 4.67 10.94
CA PRO A 64 -11.56 4.13 11.67
C PRO A 64 -12.90 4.58 11.09
N LEU A 65 -13.01 5.79 10.57
CA LEU A 65 -14.24 6.27 9.95
C LEU A 65 -14.58 5.48 8.68
N ILE A 66 -13.59 5.27 7.81
CA ILE A 66 -13.78 4.54 6.55
C ILE A 66 -14.06 3.06 6.83
N THR A 67 -13.33 2.43 7.76
CA THR A 67 -13.56 1.02 8.13
C THR A 67 -14.93 0.83 8.76
N HIS A 68 -15.34 1.71 9.67
CA HIS A 68 -16.69 1.67 10.26
C HIS A 68 -17.79 1.82 9.20
N ALA A 69 -17.62 2.75 8.27
CA ALA A 69 -18.57 2.92 7.16
C ALA A 69 -18.62 1.68 6.25
N ALA A 70 -17.46 1.09 5.93
CA ALA A 70 -17.37 -0.13 5.12
C ALA A 70 -18.10 -1.31 5.80
N ASP A 71 -17.94 -1.47 7.11
CA ASP A 71 -18.60 -2.53 7.88
C ASP A 71 -20.11 -2.30 7.95
N ARG A 72 -20.53 -1.07 8.28
CA ARG A 72 -21.95 -0.70 8.42
C ARG A 72 -22.73 -0.94 7.11
N HIS A 73 -22.13 -0.61 5.98
CA HIS A 73 -22.75 -0.76 4.67
C HIS A 73 -22.42 -2.09 3.98
N ARG A 74 -21.70 -3.00 4.65
CA ARG A 74 -21.22 -4.28 4.06
C ARG A 74 -20.50 -4.07 2.72
N ALA A 75 -19.80 -2.94 2.58
CA ALA A 75 -19.21 -2.45 1.35
C ALA A 75 -17.69 -2.70 1.24
N LEU A 76 -17.18 -3.74 1.90
CA LEU A 76 -15.76 -4.06 1.96
C LEU A 76 -15.08 -4.04 0.58
N LYS A 77 -15.65 -4.77 -0.39
CA LYS A 77 -15.10 -4.84 -1.75
C LYS A 77 -15.11 -3.49 -2.46
N ALA A 78 -16.19 -2.75 -2.32
CA ALA A 78 -16.31 -1.41 -2.92
C ALA A 78 -15.29 -0.44 -2.29
N THR A 79 -15.14 -0.47 -0.96
CA THR A 79 -14.16 0.37 -0.25
C THR A 79 -12.73 0.06 -0.69
N LEU A 80 -12.38 -1.22 -0.82
CA LEU A 80 -11.06 -1.64 -1.30
C LEU A 80 -10.83 -1.22 -2.77
N ALA A 81 -11.84 -1.38 -3.63
CA ALA A 81 -11.74 -0.99 -5.04
C ALA A 81 -11.61 0.53 -5.20
N ILE A 82 -12.47 1.31 -4.53
CA ILE A 82 -12.43 2.78 -4.56
C ILE A 82 -11.11 3.28 -3.97
N GLY A 83 -10.70 2.75 -2.81
CA GLY A 83 -9.44 3.12 -2.17
C GLY A 83 -8.22 2.89 -3.07
N SER A 84 -8.20 1.75 -3.79
CA SER A 84 -7.14 1.44 -4.76
C SER A 84 -7.11 2.42 -5.94
N VAL A 85 -8.28 2.73 -6.50
CA VAL A 85 -8.39 3.66 -7.64
C VAL A 85 -8.01 5.08 -7.22
N VAL A 86 -8.58 5.57 -6.11
CA VAL A 86 -8.27 6.91 -5.60
C VAL A 86 -6.81 7.01 -5.18
N GLY A 87 -6.26 5.97 -4.53
CA GLY A 87 -4.85 5.92 -4.17
C GLY A 87 -3.93 5.97 -5.38
N LEU A 88 -4.24 5.19 -6.43
CA LEU A 88 -3.47 5.18 -7.68
C LEU A 88 -3.54 6.53 -8.41
N LEU A 89 -4.73 7.08 -8.56
CA LEU A 89 -4.92 8.39 -9.20
C LEU A 89 -4.21 9.48 -8.39
N GLY A 90 -4.36 9.46 -7.06
CA GLY A 90 -3.69 10.41 -6.17
C GLY A 90 -2.17 10.34 -6.28
N MET A 91 -1.57 9.14 -6.29
CA MET A 91 -0.12 8.99 -6.48
C MET A 91 0.34 9.40 -7.88
N THR A 92 -0.48 9.18 -8.91
CA THR A 92 -0.20 9.68 -10.26
C THR A 92 -0.22 11.22 -10.30
N VAL A 93 -1.21 11.83 -9.65
CA VAL A 93 -1.30 13.30 -9.52
C VAL A 93 -0.10 13.85 -8.74
N VAL A 94 0.38 13.17 -7.69
CA VAL A 94 1.61 13.54 -6.97
C VAL A 94 2.80 13.63 -7.94
N GLY A 95 2.94 12.65 -8.84
CA GLY A 95 4.03 12.65 -9.83
C GLY A 95 3.96 13.80 -10.85
N LEU A 96 2.76 14.26 -11.16
CA LEU A 96 2.50 15.34 -12.12
C LEU A 96 2.37 16.73 -11.46
N ALA A 97 2.21 16.79 -10.13
CA ALA A 97 1.97 18.01 -9.42
C ALA A 97 3.22 18.89 -9.34
N ASP A 98 3.03 20.19 -9.52
CA ASP A 98 4.05 21.20 -9.32
C ASP A 98 3.77 22.00 -8.03
N GLY A 99 4.82 22.12 -7.22
CA GLY A 99 4.80 22.86 -5.96
C GLY A 99 4.32 22.06 -4.74
N PRO A 100 4.72 22.50 -3.55
CA PRO A 100 4.58 21.73 -2.31
C PRO A 100 3.12 21.53 -1.88
N VAL A 101 2.25 22.51 -2.11
CA VAL A 101 0.84 22.44 -1.70
C VAL A 101 0.07 21.42 -2.52
N ALA A 102 0.29 21.37 -3.84
CA ALA A 102 -0.35 20.41 -4.72
C ALA A 102 0.12 18.97 -4.40
N ILE A 103 1.42 18.78 -4.17
CA ILE A 103 1.99 17.49 -3.74
C ILE A 103 1.39 17.06 -2.40
N LEU A 104 1.36 17.95 -1.40
CA LEU A 104 0.78 17.67 -0.09
C LEU A 104 -0.70 17.24 -0.20
N ALA A 105 -1.50 17.99 -0.94
CA ALA A 105 -2.93 17.70 -1.10
C ALA A 105 -3.16 16.36 -1.80
N ALA A 106 -2.50 16.12 -2.94
CA ALA A 106 -2.63 14.87 -3.70
C ALA A 106 -2.13 13.66 -2.89
N PHE A 107 -0.99 13.80 -2.21
CA PHE A 107 -0.44 12.74 -1.37
C PHE A 107 -1.34 12.43 -0.16
N THR A 108 -1.93 13.46 0.46
CA THR A 108 -2.88 13.27 1.56
C THR A 108 -4.10 12.47 1.11
N VAL A 109 -4.70 12.83 -0.03
CA VAL A 109 -5.84 12.10 -0.60
C VAL A 109 -5.46 10.64 -0.89
N ALA A 110 -4.31 10.42 -1.53
CA ALA A 110 -3.83 9.08 -1.84
C ALA A 110 -3.64 8.23 -0.57
N MET A 111 -2.95 8.77 0.43
CA MET A 111 -2.64 8.04 1.67
C MET A 111 -3.87 7.79 2.52
N VAL A 112 -4.81 8.71 2.59
CA VAL A 112 -6.10 8.52 3.28
C VAL A 112 -6.91 7.43 2.59
N ALA A 113 -6.99 7.43 1.27
CA ALA A 113 -7.71 6.40 0.52
C ALA A 113 -7.10 4.99 0.67
N LEU A 114 -5.77 4.90 0.75
CA LEU A 114 -5.04 3.64 0.93
C LEU A 114 -5.03 3.15 2.39
N SER A 115 -5.30 4.03 3.36
CA SER A 115 -5.13 3.72 4.79
C SER A 115 -5.96 2.54 5.30
N PRO A 116 -7.23 2.32 4.93
CA PRO A 116 -8.03 1.21 5.43
C PRO A 116 -7.72 -0.12 4.75
N MET A 117 -6.97 -0.12 3.64
CA MET A 117 -6.77 -1.30 2.81
C MET A 117 -6.16 -2.47 3.59
N LEU A 118 -5.14 -2.21 4.41
CA LEU A 118 -4.50 -3.25 5.19
C LEU A 118 -5.46 -3.83 6.24
N SER A 119 -6.10 -2.98 7.04
CA SER A 119 -7.01 -3.41 8.11
C SER A 119 -8.21 -4.20 7.57
N LEU A 120 -8.83 -3.74 6.48
CA LEU A 120 -9.96 -4.42 5.85
C LEU A 120 -9.53 -5.75 5.20
N SER A 121 -8.34 -5.76 4.57
CA SER A 121 -7.80 -6.99 3.99
C SER A 121 -7.41 -8.01 5.05
N ASP A 122 -6.88 -7.57 6.20
CA ASP A 122 -6.55 -8.45 7.32
C ASP A 122 -7.82 -9.09 7.92
N ALA A 123 -8.89 -8.30 8.13
CA ALA A 123 -10.17 -8.80 8.59
C ALA A 123 -10.77 -9.84 7.62
N TYR A 124 -10.73 -9.55 6.31
CA TYR A 124 -11.17 -10.46 5.27
C TYR A 124 -10.34 -11.74 5.21
N ALA A 125 -9.01 -11.60 5.35
CA ALA A 125 -8.07 -12.71 5.36
C ALA A 125 -8.29 -13.65 6.54
N LEU A 126 -8.40 -13.08 7.75
CA LEU A 126 -8.59 -13.87 8.97
C LEU A 126 -9.89 -14.67 8.92
N SER A 127 -11.01 -14.05 8.52
CA SER A 127 -12.30 -14.74 8.40
C SER A 127 -12.28 -15.77 7.28
N GLY A 128 -11.73 -15.44 6.11
CA GLY A 128 -11.70 -16.33 4.95
C GLY A 128 -10.75 -17.51 5.10
N LEU A 129 -9.57 -17.32 5.69
CA LEU A 129 -8.61 -18.39 5.97
C LEU A 129 -9.09 -19.25 7.13
N GLY A 130 -9.64 -18.66 8.21
CA GLY A 130 -10.19 -19.38 9.35
C GLY A 130 -11.30 -20.35 8.94
N ALA A 131 -12.25 -19.91 8.08
CA ALA A 131 -13.29 -20.76 7.53
C ALA A 131 -12.77 -21.96 6.70
N ARG A 132 -11.50 -21.89 6.23
CA ARG A 132 -10.82 -22.94 5.45
C ARG A 132 -9.81 -23.75 6.26
N GLY A 133 -9.74 -23.55 7.59
CA GLY A 133 -8.74 -24.20 8.44
C GLY A 133 -7.29 -23.82 8.11
N ARG A 134 -7.07 -22.65 7.52
CA ARG A 134 -5.74 -22.17 7.11
C ARG A 134 -5.20 -21.12 8.05
N SER A 135 -3.89 -21.15 8.27
CA SER A 135 -3.17 -20.16 9.07
C SER A 135 -2.95 -18.86 8.29
N TYR A 136 -3.20 -17.72 8.93
CA TYR A 136 -2.98 -16.38 8.37
C TYR A 136 -1.48 -16.05 8.22
N GLY A 137 -0.64 -16.49 9.17
CA GLY A 137 0.79 -16.14 9.24
C GLY A 137 1.57 -16.37 7.95
N PRO A 138 1.55 -17.58 7.36
CA PRO A 138 2.28 -17.87 6.12
C PRO A 138 1.86 -16.99 4.94
N VAL A 139 0.57 -16.65 4.85
CA VAL A 139 0.06 -15.78 3.77
C VAL A 139 0.56 -14.35 3.97
N ARG A 140 0.55 -13.86 5.20
CA ARG A 140 1.02 -12.53 5.58
C ARG A 140 2.53 -12.36 5.43
N LEU A 141 3.30 -13.45 5.61
CA LEU A 141 4.76 -13.46 5.47
C LEU A 141 5.22 -13.03 4.07
N TRP A 142 4.47 -13.38 3.01
CA TRP A 142 4.76 -12.92 1.65
C TRP A 142 4.80 -11.39 1.54
N GLY A 143 4.00 -10.68 2.35
CA GLY A 143 4.09 -9.23 2.44
C GLY A 143 5.45 -8.75 2.96
N SER A 144 5.96 -9.36 4.03
CA SER A 144 7.26 -8.99 4.60
C SER A 144 8.42 -9.24 3.62
N VAL A 145 8.41 -10.40 2.95
CA VAL A 145 9.40 -10.72 1.91
C VAL A 145 9.35 -9.69 0.77
N ALA A 146 8.14 -9.37 0.31
CA ALA A 146 7.95 -8.40 -0.76
C ALA A 146 8.34 -6.96 -0.35
N PHE A 147 8.12 -6.57 0.90
CA PHE A 147 8.58 -5.29 1.44
C PHE A 147 10.11 -5.17 1.36
N ILE A 148 10.82 -6.20 1.82
CA ILE A 148 12.29 -6.24 1.75
C ILE A 148 12.75 -6.20 0.29
N ALA A 149 12.13 -7.00 -0.59
CA ALA A 149 12.45 -7.03 -2.02
C ALA A 149 12.21 -5.66 -2.69
N GLY A 150 11.11 -4.96 -2.33
CA GLY A 150 10.81 -3.62 -2.81
C GLY A 150 11.84 -2.59 -2.36
N ASN A 151 12.23 -2.65 -1.08
CA ASN A 151 13.21 -1.73 -0.51
C ASN A 151 14.61 -1.93 -1.16
N VAL A 152 15.10 -3.16 -1.16
CA VAL A 152 16.41 -3.49 -1.73
C VAL A 152 16.43 -3.27 -3.23
N GLY A 153 15.38 -3.72 -3.95
CA GLY A 153 15.26 -3.56 -5.40
C GLY A 153 15.21 -2.09 -5.82
N ALA A 154 14.45 -1.26 -5.11
CA ALA A 154 14.39 0.17 -5.37
C ALA A 154 15.75 0.86 -5.11
N GLY A 155 16.50 0.42 -4.09
CA GLY A 155 17.86 0.90 -3.83
C GLY A 155 18.78 0.68 -5.04
N PHE A 156 18.82 -0.54 -5.59
CA PHE A 156 19.60 -0.84 -6.80
C PHE A 156 19.15 -0.05 -8.03
N ILE A 157 17.84 0.12 -8.21
CA ILE A 157 17.31 0.89 -9.33
C ILE A 157 17.74 2.36 -9.24
N LEU A 158 17.84 2.91 -8.03
CA LEU A 158 18.27 4.30 -7.81
C LEU A 158 19.71 4.57 -8.19
N GLU A 159 20.58 3.54 -8.24
CA GLU A 159 21.92 3.70 -8.78
C GLU A 159 21.91 3.97 -10.30
N ALA A 160 20.85 3.53 -10.99
CA ALA A 160 20.73 3.60 -12.45
C ALA A 160 19.79 4.72 -12.94
N ILE A 161 18.88 5.23 -12.11
CA ILE A 161 17.90 6.24 -12.51
C ILE A 161 18.01 7.51 -11.66
N ALA A 162 17.69 8.66 -12.27
CA ALA A 162 17.60 9.91 -11.52
C ALA A 162 16.48 9.85 -10.47
N PRO A 163 16.70 10.36 -9.25
CA PRO A 163 15.71 10.34 -8.16
C PRO A 163 14.34 10.95 -8.52
N GLY A 164 14.29 11.89 -9.45
CA GLY A 164 13.05 12.48 -9.95
C GLY A 164 12.08 11.48 -10.61
N HIS A 165 12.56 10.34 -11.10
CA HIS A 165 11.73 9.30 -11.71
C HIS A 165 11.19 8.27 -10.72
N LEU A 166 11.60 8.33 -9.46
CA LEU A 166 11.19 7.41 -8.40
C LEU A 166 9.68 7.30 -8.21
N ILE A 167 8.96 8.41 -8.40
CA ILE A 167 7.51 8.43 -8.26
C ILE A 167 6.83 7.44 -9.22
N TRP A 168 7.36 7.25 -10.41
CA TRP A 168 6.80 6.32 -11.39
C TRP A 168 7.03 4.85 -11.01
N LEU A 169 8.12 4.56 -10.31
CA LEU A 169 8.36 3.25 -9.73
C LEU A 169 7.33 2.96 -8.62
N ILE A 170 7.03 3.96 -7.79
CA ILE A 170 6.01 3.87 -6.73
C ILE A 170 4.62 3.65 -7.35
N VAL A 171 4.26 4.42 -8.39
CA VAL A 171 2.99 4.27 -9.12
C VAL A 171 2.89 2.89 -9.77
N PHE A 172 3.96 2.41 -10.42
CA PHE A 172 4.00 1.08 -11.00
C PHE A 172 3.79 -0.03 -9.96
N ALA A 173 4.45 0.08 -8.82
CA ALA A 173 4.27 -0.85 -7.70
C ALA A 173 2.80 -0.87 -7.23
N LEU A 174 2.15 0.29 -7.16
CA LEU A 174 0.77 0.42 -6.76
C LEU A 174 -0.22 -0.17 -7.79
N ILE A 175 0.06 -0.06 -9.09
CA ILE A 175 -0.76 -0.69 -10.15
C ILE A 175 -0.82 -2.21 -9.96
N ARG A 176 0.28 -2.82 -9.54
CA ARG A 176 0.36 -4.27 -9.29
C ARG A 176 -0.37 -4.71 -8.01
N SER A 177 -0.66 -3.80 -7.09
CA SER A 177 -1.31 -4.09 -5.81
C SER A 177 -2.85 -4.18 -5.87
N ARG A 178 -3.45 -4.36 -7.07
CA ARG A 178 -4.92 -4.44 -7.22
C ARG A 178 -5.48 -5.56 -6.34
N PRO A 179 -6.53 -5.29 -5.55
CA PRO A 179 -7.15 -6.32 -4.73
C PRO A 179 -7.71 -7.43 -5.61
N ALA A 180 -7.24 -8.65 -5.38
CA ALA A 180 -7.70 -9.85 -6.08
C ALA A 180 -8.95 -10.45 -5.40
N ILE A 181 -9.93 -9.58 -5.06
CA ILE A 181 -11.14 -9.92 -4.29
C ILE A 181 -12.35 -10.09 -5.21
#